data_0d19d6ad8f0df94552f2280d509b8535
#
_entry.id   0d19d6ad8f0df94552f2280d509b8535
#
_cell.length_a   1.000
_cell.length_b   1.000
_cell.length_c   1.000
_cell.angle_alpha   90.00
_cell.angle_beta   90.00
_cell.angle_gamma   90.00
#
_symmetry.space_group_name_H-M   'P 1'
#
loop_
_entity.id
_entity.type
_entity.pdbx_description
1 polymer ?
#
loop_
_entity_poly.entity_id
_entity_poly.type
_entity_poly.pdbx_seq_one_letter_code
_entity_poly.pdbx_strand_id
1 'polypeptide(L)'
;MLVHRAGPAAGALRAICVAAAIVALCPLPGLSQTAKKTPPARKTTTASSTKAKAPAAARRAPSKTTVKAKIPAKPKKPTYSAAAARARRAQLARARAAAYLAQPRFKTDASGAIVPDIRAEAAIIYNPETGQVLWEEKAFDQRSIASITKVMTAICMLEDNPDLSEEFMVDRADTRGASVTYLRAYERVSLNDLLHLTLVASDNAAARMLARVSPRGSAGFVARMNEKAAELGLQDTRYVDPSGLLAANVSSAYDMARLISYAAGDPLISGVMRTEHYSFRTSRRLVSIHSTNQLLRTANVDVRGGKTGFISRSGYCLASLLRLPELDQTVAVVVLGARSNAGRFWETRHLLNWVNSRAKLMVGGNGGHPPQP
;
A
#
# COMPACT_ATOMS: atom_id res chain seq x y z
N MET A 1 31.85 63.13 21.18
CA MET A 1 30.60 63.88 21.02
C MET A 1 29.51 62.85 20.97
N LEU A 2 28.86 62.55 22.08
CA LEU A 2 27.60 63.15 22.57
C LEU A 2 26.48 62.90 21.54
N VAL A 3 25.29 62.31 21.77
CA VAL A 3 24.50 62.25 23.01
C VAL A 3 23.31 61.22 22.70
N HIS A 4 23.03 60.33 23.61
CA HIS A 4 21.77 60.02 24.27
C HIS A 4 20.44 60.19 23.53
N ARG A 5 19.55 59.19 23.51
CA ARG A 5 18.47 59.07 24.52
C ARG A 5 17.65 57.78 24.40
N ALA A 6 17.34 57.30 25.58
CA ALA A 6 16.56 56.13 25.92
C ALA A 6 15.04 56.39 25.93
N GLY A 7 14.26 55.35 25.76
CA GLY A 7 13.05 54.80 26.37
C GLY A 7 11.78 55.65 26.43
N PRO A 8 10.65 55.17 27.00
CA PRO A 8 10.36 53.87 27.59
C PRO A 8 8.99 53.24 27.18
N ALA A 9 8.81 52.01 27.58
CA ALA A 9 7.71 51.18 28.04
C ALA A 9 6.27 51.76 28.20
N ALA A 10 5.29 50.88 27.88
CA ALA A 10 4.02 50.63 28.59
C ALA A 10 3.29 49.55 27.79
N GLY A 11 2.91 48.39 28.23
CA GLY A 11 2.24 48.02 29.46
C GLY A 11 0.73 47.95 29.20
N ALA A 12 0.17 46.78 28.84
CA ALA A 12 -1.25 46.54 29.01
C ALA A 12 -1.52 45.05 29.27
N LEU A 13 -1.70 44.76 30.53
CA LEU A 13 -2.37 43.63 31.14
C LEU A 13 -3.89 43.71 30.85
N ARG A 14 -4.53 42.64 30.39
CA ARG A 14 -5.98 42.39 30.59
C ARG A 14 -6.17 40.85 30.51
N ALA A 15 -6.32 40.28 31.64
CA ALA A 15 -7.54 40.04 32.42
C ALA A 15 -8.33 38.77 31.92
N ILE A 16 -8.25 37.81 32.74
CA ILE A 16 -8.90 36.55 32.96
C ILE A 16 -10.42 36.72 32.87
N CYS A 17 -11.13 35.83 32.13
CA CYS A 17 -12.50 35.48 32.43
C CYS A 17 -12.61 33.95 32.51
N VAL A 18 -12.79 33.49 33.73
CA VAL A 18 -13.28 32.18 34.15
C VAL A 18 -14.76 32.14 33.89
N ALA A 19 -15.26 31.18 33.17
CA ALA A 19 -16.68 30.84 33.17
C ALA A 19 -16.80 29.36 33.51
N ALA A 20 -17.42 29.14 34.68
CA ALA A 20 -17.67 27.86 35.30
C ALA A 20 -18.81 27.11 34.61
N ALA A 21 -18.71 25.83 34.67
CA ALA A 21 -19.57 24.81 34.16
C ALA A 21 -20.92 24.72 34.83
N ILE A 22 -21.91 24.21 34.12
CA ILE A 22 -23.12 23.59 34.70
C ILE A 22 -23.19 22.16 34.17
N VAL A 23 -23.10 21.25 35.13
CA VAL A 23 -23.40 19.83 34.98
C VAL A 23 -24.90 19.67 34.92
N ALA A 24 -25.42 19.11 33.84
CA ALA A 24 -26.80 18.63 33.76
C ALA A 24 -26.79 17.10 33.73
N LEU A 25 -27.20 16.50 34.84
CA LEU A 25 -27.64 15.10 34.93
C LEU A 25 -28.95 14.96 34.15
N CYS A 26 -29.01 13.96 33.27
CA CYS A 26 -30.28 13.39 32.83
C CYS A 26 -30.23 11.86 32.83
N PRO A 27 -31.33 11.19 33.16
CA PRO A 27 -31.35 9.82 33.64
C PRO A 27 -31.49 8.77 32.52
N LEU A 28 -31.02 7.57 32.83
CA LEU A 28 -31.20 6.35 32.06
C LEU A 28 -32.68 5.89 32.05
N PRO A 29 -33.14 5.30 30.96
CA PRO A 29 -34.26 4.36 31.03
C PRO A 29 -33.82 2.92 30.66
N GLY A 30 -34.18 2.04 31.60
CA GLY A 30 -34.96 0.83 31.38
C GLY A 30 -34.36 -0.30 30.54
N LEU A 31 -33.89 -1.33 31.25
CA LEU A 31 -33.75 -2.70 30.83
C LEU A 31 -35.04 -3.24 30.19
N SER A 32 -34.98 -3.76 28.99
CA SER A 32 -35.95 -4.73 28.48
C SER A 32 -35.24 -5.98 28.02
N GLN A 33 -35.50 -7.08 28.71
CA GLN A 33 -35.12 -8.44 28.35
C GLN A 33 -36.02 -8.94 27.22
N THR A 34 -35.44 -9.48 26.14
CA THR A 34 -36.15 -10.43 25.29
C THR A 34 -35.22 -11.55 24.85
N ALA A 35 -35.52 -12.69 25.44
CA ALA A 35 -35.55 -14.07 24.89
C ALA A 35 -34.50 -14.53 23.86
N LYS A 36 -33.72 -15.50 24.33
CA LYS A 36 -32.96 -16.51 23.57
C LYS A 36 -33.83 -17.20 22.52
N LYS A 37 -33.33 -17.32 21.28
CA LYS A 37 -33.69 -18.38 20.34
C LYS A 37 -32.46 -19.21 20.03
N THR A 38 -32.49 -20.44 20.48
CA THR A 38 -31.60 -21.55 20.18
C THR A 38 -31.82 -22.06 18.75
N PRO A 39 -30.81 -22.40 17.97
CA PRO A 39 -31.00 -23.15 16.71
C PRO A 39 -31.09 -24.65 16.95
N PRO A 40 -31.79 -25.42 16.09
CA PRO A 40 -32.07 -26.84 16.33
C PRO A 40 -30.87 -27.75 15.99
N ALA A 41 -30.79 -28.81 16.76
CA ALA A 41 -29.78 -29.87 16.70
C ALA A 41 -29.85 -30.67 15.38
N ARG A 42 -28.68 -30.93 14.85
CA ARG A 42 -28.44 -31.87 13.72
C ARG A 42 -28.48 -33.31 14.24
N LYS A 43 -29.42 -34.10 13.76
CA LYS A 43 -29.52 -35.51 14.06
C LYS A 43 -28.41 -36.28 13.38
N THR A 44 -27.63 -36.99 14.15
CA THR A 44 -26.74 -38.09 13.74
C THR A 44 -27.57 -39.33 13.54
N THR A 45 -27.45 -39.96 12.37
CA THR A 45 -27.88 -41.35 12.16
C THR A 45 -26.66 -42.24 12.00
N THR A 46 -26.62 -43.18 12.91
CA THR A 46 -25.66 -44.26 13.08
C THR A 46 -25.72 -45.32 11.97
N ALA A 47 -24.54 -45.81 11.67
CA ALA A 47 -24.30 -46.94 10.78
C ALA A 47 -24.83 -48.27 11.35
N SER A 48 -25.28 -49.15 10.48
CA SER A 48 -25.37 -50.58 10.79
C SER A 48 -24.81 -51.40 9.65
N SER A 49 -23.84 -52.22 9.99
CA SER A 49 -23.21 -53.25 9.22
C SER A 49 -24.15 -54.46 9.00
N THR A 50 -24.06 -55.16 7.92
CA THR A 50 -23.88 -56.65 7.93
C THR A 50 -23.80 -57.28 6.56
N LYS A 51 -22.78 -58.07 6.41
CA LYS A 51 -22.63 -59.46 5.90
C LYS A 51 -22.64 -59.76 4.40
N ALA A 52 -21.51 -60.29 4.07
CA ALA A 52 -21.15 -61.08 2.91
C ALA A 52 -22.00 -62.34 2.67
N LYS A 53 -22.17 -62.72 1.41
CA LYS A 53 -22.34 -64.10 1.00
C LYS A 53 -21.95 -64.25 -0.48
N ALA A 54 -20.93 -65.02 -0.78
CA ALA A 54 -20.70 -65.76 -2.00
C ALA A 54 -20.93 -67.24 -1.65
N PRO A 55 -20.96 -68.23 -2.56
CA PRO A 55 -20.83 -68.29 -4.02
C PRO A 55 -21.89 -69.18 -4.71
N ALA A 56 -21.94 -69.22 -6.02
CA ALA A 56 -22.25 -70.46 -6.74
C ALA A 56 -21.83 -70.33 -8.22
N ALA A 57 -21.07 -71.33 -8.63
CA ALA A 57 -20.64 -71.58 -9.99
C ALA A 57 -21.72 -72.17 -10.82
N ALA A 58 -21.85 -71.81 -12.10
CA ALA A 58 -22.48 -72.60 -13.13
C ALA A 58 -21.80 -72.43 -14.49
N ARG A 59 -21.33 -73.53 -15.03
CA ARG A 59 -20.77 -73.77 -16.37
C ARG A 59 -21.79 -73.45 -17.44
N ARG A 60 -21.39 -72.94 -18.61
CA ARG A 60 -21.65 -73.46 -19.95
C ARG A 60 -21.11 -72.65 -21.10
N ALA A 61 -20.26 -73.23 -21.84
CA ALA A 61 -20.18 -73.56 -23.30
C ALA A 61 -20.19 -72.39 -24.33
N PRO A 62 -19.38 -72.50 -25.40
CA PRO A 62 -18.95 -71.41 -26.23
C PRO A 62 -19.91 -71.09 -27.35
N SER A 63 -20.18 -69.81 -27.55
CA SER A 63 -20.83 -69.31 -28.75
C SER A 63 -19.86 -68.53 -29.63
N LYS A 64 -19.89 -68.82 -30.89
CA LYS A 64 -19.07 -68.32 -31.98
C LYS A 64 -19.13 -66.77 -32.03
N THR A 65 -18.02 -66.14 -31.79
CA THR A 65 -17.92 -64.69 -31.91
C THR A 65 -17.44 -64.33 -33.31
N THR A 66 -18.31 -63.77 -34.10
CA THR A 66 -17.97 -63.04 -35.34
C THR A 66 -17.28 -61.74 -34.97
N VAL A 67 -15.98 -61.62 -35.26
CA VAL A 67 -15.19 -60.42 -35.09
C VAL A 67 -15.62 -59.40 -36.17
N LYS A 68 -16.47 -58.42 -35.79
CA LYS A 68 -16.68 -57.25 -36.63
C LYS A 68 -15.49 -56.25 -36.28
N ALA A 69 -14.66 -56.01 -37.29
CA ALA A 69 -13.62 -55.03 -37.23
C ALA A 69 -14.23 -53.62 -36.89
N LYS A 70 -13.89 -53.05 -35.73
CA LYS A 70 -14.23 -51.70 -35.38
C LYS A 70 -13.37 -50.74 -36.20
N ILE A 71 -14.02 -50.00 -37.10
CA ILE A 71 -13.43 -48.83 -37.77
C ILE A 71 -13.03 -47.82 -36.66
N PRO A 72 -11.76 -47.31 -36.63
CA PRO A 72 -11.36 -46.35 -35.63
C PRO A 72 -12.19 -45.06 -35.78
N ALA A 73 -12.89 -44.66 -34.72
CA ALA A 73 -13.67 -43.44 -34.69
C ALA A 73 -12.73 -42.25 -34.90
N LYS A 74 -13.06 -41.37 -35.85
CA LYS A 74 -12.38 -40.07 -36.03
C LYS A 74 -12.26 -39.33 -34.67
N PRO A 75 -11.12 -38.72 -34.34
CA PRO A 75 -10.95 -37.99 -33.11
C PRO A 75 -12.01 -36.87 -33.04
N LYS A 76 -12.86 -36.92 -32.01
CA LYS A 76 -13.83 -35.86 -31.73
C LYS A 76 -13.06 -34.58 -31.48
N LYS A 77 -13.32 -33.52 -32.28
CA LYS A 77 -12.83 -32.18 -32.01
C LYS A 77 -13.18 -31.79 -30.57
N PRO A 78 -12.25 -31.21 -29.77
CA PRO A 78 -12.55 -30.85 -28.40
C PRO A 78 -13.72 -29.85 -28.38
N THR A 79 -14.84 -30.27 -27.87
CA THR A 79 -16.00 -29.39 -27.61
C THR A 79 -15.64 -28.56 -26.38
N TYR A 80 -15.18 -27.32 -26.60
CA TYR A 80 -15.04 -26.36 -25.50
C TYR A 80 -16.42 -26.16 -24.86
N SER A 81 -16.54 -26.41 -23.55
CA SER A 81 -17.77 -26.16 -22.83
C SER A 81 -18.16 -24.67 -22.95
N ALA A 82 -19.47 -24.37 -23.00
CA ALA A 82 -19.95 -22.99 -23.04
C ALA A 82 -19.37 -22.11 -21.88
N ALA A 83 -19.08 -22.76 -20.73
CA ALA A 83 -18.41 -22.15 -19.59
C ALA A 83 -16.96 -21.72 -19.90
N ALA A 84 -16.18 -22.57 -20.57
CA ALA A 84 -14.81 -22.25 -20.98
C ALA A 84 -14.79 -21.12 -22.03
N ALA A 85 -15.74 -21.12 -22.96
CA ALA A 85 -15.88 -20.03 -23.93
C ALA A 85 -16.27 -18.69 -23.26
N ARG A 86 -17.17 -18.69 -22.27
CA ARG A 86 -17.50 -17.52 -21.46
C ARG A 86 -16.31 -17.02 -20.67
N ALA A 87 -15.57 -17.90 -19.99
CA ALA A 87 -14.35 -17.54 -19.23
C ALA A 87 -13.31 -16.90 -20.14
N ARG A 88 -13.03 -17.45 -21.31
CA ARG A 88 -12.11 -16.88 -22.31
C ARG A 88 -12.56 -15.51 -22.82
N ARG A 89 -13.85 -15.34 -23.11
CA ARG A 89 -14.40 -14.02 -23.51
C ARG A 89 -14.24 -12.98 -22.40
N ALA A 90 -14.54 -13.35 -21.15
CA ALA A 90 -14.37 -12.48 -20.00
C ALA A 90 -12.89 -12.12 -19.78
N GLN A 91 -11.98 -13.07 -19.94
CA GLN A 91 -10.55 -12.82 -19.86
C GLN A 91 -10.05 -11.87 -20.96
N LEU A 92 -10.47 -12.08 -22.22
CA LEU A 92 -10.15 -11.20 -23.33
C LEU A 92 -10.73 -9.79 -23.16
N ALA A 93 -11.96 -9.68 -22.67
CA ALA A 93 -12.58 -8.39 -22.37
C ALA A 93 -11.81 -7.64 -21.26
N ARG A 94 -11.41 -8.34 -20.19
CA ARG A 94 -10.56 -7.78 -19.13
C ARG A 94 -9.19 -7.36 -19.67
N ALA A 95 -8.55 -8.17 -20.51
CA ALA A 95 -7.26 -7.84 -21.12
C ALA A 95 -7.37 -6.62 -22.05
N ARG A 96 -8.41 -6.51 -22.87
CA ARG A 96 -8.68 -5.33 -23.72
C ARG A 96 -8.95 -4.08 -22.89
N ALA A 97 -9.75 -4.18 -21.84
CA ALA A 97 -9.99 -3.07 -20.93
C ALA A 97 -8.69 -2.64 -20.22
N ALA A 98 -7.86 -3.59 -19.78
CA ALA A 98 -6.56 -3.29 -19.18
C ALA A 98 -5.62 -2.61 -20.19
N ALA A 99 -5.56 -3.08 -21.44
CA ALA A 99 -4.75 -2.48 -22.50
C ALA A 99 -5.23 -1.05 -22.82
N TYR A 100 -6.54 -0.84 -22.94
CA TYR A 100 -7.10 0.51 -23.14
C TYR A 100 -6.78 1.45 -21.98
N LEU A 101 -6.88 0.95 -20.74
CA LEU A 101 -6.53 1.71 -19.56
C LEU A 101 -5.03 2.01 -19.45
N ALA A 102 -4.19 1.23 -20.11
CA ALA A 102 -2.72 1.37 -20.11
C ALA A 102 -2.18 2.25 -21.25
N GLN A 103 -3.02 2.78 -22.12
CA GLN A 103 -2.59 3.73 -23.15
C GLN A 103 -2.22 5.07 -22.51
N PRO A 104 -1.06 5.67 -22.86
CA PRO A 104 -0.69 7.01 -22.44
C PRO A 104 -1.80 8.00 -22.82
N ARG A 105 -2.15 8.85 -21.86
CA ARG A 105 -3.21 9.85 -22.04
C ARG A 105 -2.63 11.22 -21.79
N PHE A 106 -2.99 12.14 -22.65
CA PHE A 106 -2.56 13.51 -22.56
C PHE A 106 -3.76 14.44 -22.64
N LYS A 107 -3.64 15.60 -22.03
CA LYS A 107 -4.58 16.73 -22.12
C LYS A 107 -3.80 18.00 -22.40
N THR A 108 -4.49 19.02 -22.91
CA THR A 108 -3.95 20.36 -23.03
C THR A 108 -4.23 21.12 -21.74
N ASP A 109 -3.23 21.71 -21.14
CA ASP A 109 -3.39 22.56 -19.96
C ASP A 109 -3.80 24.01 -20.33
N ALA A 110 -3.97 24.87 -19.34
CA ALA A 110 -4.37 26.27 -19.53
C ALA A 110 -3.33 27.09 -20.31
N SER A 111 -2.07 26.64 -20.39
CA SER A 111 -1.01 27.30 -21.18
C SER A 111 -0.96 26.81 -22.64
N GLY A 112 -1.78 25.82 -23.00
CA GLY A 112 -1.72 25.14 -24.30
C GLY A 112 -0.70 24.01 -24.37
N ALA A 113 -0.01 23.67 -23.29
CA ALA A 113 0.97 22.61 -23.28
C ALA A 113 0.32 21.21 -23.14
N ILE A 114 0.89 20.22 -23.84
CA ILE A 114 0.45 18.82 -23.72
C ILE A 114 1.05 18.22 -22.44
N VAL A 115 0.18 17.85 -21.51
CA VAL A 115 0.53 17.30 -20.19
C VAL A 115 -0.14 15.95 -19.95
N PRO A 116 0.37 15.12 -19.01
CA PRO A 116 -0.28 13.87 -18.66
C PRO A 116 -1.73 14.06 -18.20
N ASP A 117 -2.61 13.16 -18.66
CA ASP A 117 -3.98 13.04 -18.19
C ASP A 117 -4.10 11.78 -17.32
N ILE A 118 -4.11 11.95 -16.01
CA ILE A 118 -4.20 10.87 -15.04
C ILE A 118 -5.64 10.62 -14.60
N ARG A 119 -5.88 9.45 -14.00
CA ARG A 119 -7.18 9.05 -13.43
C ARG A 119 -7.15 8.98 -11.91
N ALA A 120 -5.96 9.09 -11.32
CA ALA A 120 -5.80 9.25 -9.89
C ALA A 120 -6.40 10.58 -9.45
N GLU A 121 -6.70 10.67 -8.17
CA GLU A 121 -7.32 11.87 -7.60
C GLU A 121 -6.31 13.00 -7.39
N ALA A 122 -5.04 12.65 -7.13
CA ALA A 122 -3.95 13.61 -7.03
C ALA A 122 -2.62 12.96 -7.42
N ALA A 123 -1.69 13.73 -8.01
CA ALA A 123 -0.35 13.26 -8.29
C ALA A 123 0.65 14.42 -8.43
N ILE A 124 1.94 14.09 -8.35
CA ILE A 124 3.03 15.05 -8.49
C ILE A 124 4.27 14.38 -9.08
N ILE A 125 5.06 15.17 -9.82
CA ILE A 125 6.46 14.90 -10.14
C ILE A 125 7.26 16.03 -9.48
N TYR A 126 8.11 15.67 -8.52
CA TYR A 126 8.89 16.60 -7.71
C TYR A 126 10.38 16.27 -7.80
N ASN A 127 11.21 17.26 -8.02
CA ASN A 127 12.66 17.13 -7.96
C ASN A 127 13.15 17.44 -6.53
N PRO A 128 13.64 16.45 -5.77
CA PRO A 128 14.06 16.67 -4.39
C PRO A 128 15.35 17.47 -4.24
N GLU A 129 16.19 17.50 -5.30
CA GLU A 129 17.49 18.21 -5.28
C GLU A 129 17.28 19.74 -5.41
N THR A 130 16.34 20.13 -6.28
CA THR A 130 16.05 21.55 -6.56
C THR A 130 14.84 22.10 -5.81
N GLY A 131 14.00 21.21 -5.25
CA GLY A 131 12.72 21.58 -4.66
C GLY A 131 11.62 21.91 -5.69
N GLN A 132 11.88 21.71 -6.98
CA GLN A 132 10.97 22.09 -8.05
C GLN A 132 9.84 21.07 -8.26
N VAL A 133 8.62 21.58 -8.41
CA VAL A 133 7.48 20.79 -8.93
C VAL A 133 7.56 20.82 -10.45
N LEU A 134 7.80 19.66 -11.07
CA LEU A 134 7.94 19.51 -12.53
C LEU A 134 6.58 19.35 -13.20
N TRP A 135 5.64 18.78 -12.50
CA TRP A 135 4.23 18.62 -12.90
C TRP A 135 3.38 18.23 -11.70
N GLU A 136 2.11 18.64 -11.71
CA GLU A 136 1.20 18.30 -10.63
C GLU A 136 -0.27 18.27 -11.08
N GLU A 137 -1.07 17.50 -10.36
CA GLU A 137 -2.54 17.46 -10.41
C GLU A 137 -3.06 17.36 -8.99
N LYS A 138 -3.67 18.43 -8.47
CA LYS A 138 -4.21 18.50 -7.10
C LYS A 138 -3.21 18.06 -6.03
N ALA A 139 -1.94 18.43 -6.20
CA ALA A 139 -0.84 17.92 -5.39
C ALA A 139 -0.90 18.34 -3.93
N PHE A 140 -1.60 19.44 -3.62
CA PHE A 140 -1.74 20.01 -2.28
C PHE A 140 -3.05 19.61 -1.58
N ASP A 141 -3.94 18.88 -2.27
CA ASP A 141 -5.19 18.41 -1.67
C ASP A 141 -4.90 17.35 -0.61
N GLN A 142 -5.38 17.59 0.63
CA GLN A 142 -5.22 16.65 1.73
C GLN A 142 -6.11 15.41 1.52
N ARG A 143 -5.52 14.22 1.60
CA ARG A 143 -6.16 12.94 1.34
C ARG A 143 -5.68 11.85 2.29
N SER A 144 -6.49 10.81 2.48
CA SER A 144 -6.03 9.60 3.15
C SER A 144 -4.93 8.91 2.34
N ILE A 145 -3.81 8.60 2.99
CA ILE A 145 -2.59 8.05 2.37
C ILE A 145 -2.38 6.56 2.61
N ALA A 146 -3.24 5.95 3.43
CA ALA A 146 -3.14 4.55 3.80
C ALA A 146 -1.70 4.18 4.26
N SER A 147 -1.20 3.04 3.83
CA SER A 147 0.09 2.50 4.27
C SER A 147 1.34 3.27 3.79
N ILE A 148 1.21 4.40 3.08
CA ILE A 148 2.37 5.30 2.92
C ILE A 148 2.82 5.82 4.29
N THR A 149 1.91 5.93 5.26
CA THR A 149 2.16 6.19 6.70
C THR A 149 3.35 5.42 7.25
N LYS A 150 3.55 4.16 6.82
CA LYS A 150 4.62 3.29 7.31
C LYS A 150 6.04 3.79 7.00
N VAL A 151 6.19 4.71 6.07
CA VAL A 151 7.46 5.40 5.81
C VAL A 151 7.83 6.24 7.03
N MET A 152 6.89 7.04 7.55
CA MET A 152 7.12 7.82 8.78
C MET A 152 7.34 6.91 9.99
N THR A 153 6.64 5.78 10.06
CA THR A 153 6.87 4.78 11.13
C THR A 153 8.30 4.25 11.12
N ALA A 154 8.86 3.95 9.93
CA ALA A 154 10.26 3.52 9.83
C ALA A 154 11.24 4.63 10.23
N ILE A 155 11.00 5.88 9.79
CA ILE A 155 11.82 7.03 10.15
C ILE A 155 11.87 7.20 11.67
N CYS A 156 10.70 7.30 12.33
CA CYS A 156 10.63 7.52 13.77
C CYS A 156 11.19 6.34 14.60
N MET A 157 11.09 5.10 14.08
CA MET A 157 11.67 3.94 14.75
C MET A 157 13.19 3.99 14.76
N LEU A 158 13.81 4.45 13.67
CA LEU A 158 15.26 4.47 13.53
C LEU A 158 15.91 5.71 14.16
N GLU A 159 15.16 6.75 14.53
CA GLU A 159 15.70 7.94 15.22
C GLU A 159 16.39 7.62 16.54
N ASP A 160 15.93 6.58 17.23
CA ASP A 160 16.48 6.19 18.55
C ASP A 160 17.70 5.27 18.41
N ASN A 161 18.21 5.02 17.20
CA ASN A 161 19.30 4.08 16.91
C ASN A 161 19.16 2.73 17.63
N PRO A 162 18.02 2.04 17.49
CA PRO A 162 17.75 0.82 18.22
C PRO A 162 18.66 -0.32 17.76
N ASP A 163 18.90 -1.30 18.65
CA ASP A 163 19.50 -2.56 18.25
C ASP A 163 18.51 -3.36 17.40
N LEU A 164 18.76 -3.38 16.10
CA LEU A 164 17.88 -4.06 15.14
C LEU A 164 17.84 -5.59 15.31
N SER A 165 18.81 -6.17 16.03
CA SER A 165 18.83 -7.60 16.34
C SER A 165 17.95 -7.96 17.54
N GLU A 166 17.53 -6.98 18.34
CA GLU A 166 16.67 -7.20 19.50
C GLU A 166 15.33 -7.82 19.09
N GLU A 167 14.95 -8.88 19.82
CA GLU A 167 13.73 -9.63 19.54
C GLU A 167 12.61 -9.30 20.52
N PHE A 168 11.43 -9.11 19.99
CA PHE A 168 10.22 -8.83 20.75
C PHE A 168 9.14 -9.87 20.52
N MET A 169 8.33 -10.12 21.54
CA MET A 169 7.17 -10.99 21.42
C MET A 169 5.99 -10.24 20.79
N VAL A 170 5.40 -10.88 19.79
CA VAL A 170 4.15 -10.40 19.13
C VAL A 170 3.00 -10.55 20.12
N ASP A 171 2.34 -9.46 20.46
CA ASP A 171 1.13 -9.47 21.27
C ASP A 171 -0.11 -9.79 20.42
N ARG A 172 -1.15 -10.32 21.05
CA ARG A 172 -2.47 -10.47 20.42
C ARG A 172 -3.05 -9.15 19.97
N ALA A 173 -2.79 -8.07 20.70
CA ALA A 173 -3.24 -6.72 20.35
C ALA A 173 -2.64 -6.23 19.04
N ASP A 174 -1.37 -6.56 18.75
CA ASP A 174 -0.70 -6.18 17.50
C ASP A 174 -1.43 -6.75 16.27
N THR A 175 -1.86 -8.02 16.37
CA THR A 175 -2.48 -8.76 15.26
C THR A 175 -3.99 -8.57 15.15
N ARG A 176 -4.67 -8.12 16.21
CA ARG A 176 -6.13 -7.96 16.21
C ARG A 176 -6.55 -6.90 15.20
N GLY A 177 -7.40 -7.28 14.23
CA GLY A 177 -7.90 -6.37 13.20
C GLY A 177 -6.81 -5.76 12.32
N ALA A 178 -5.64 -6.41 12.20
CA ALA A 178 -4.53 -5.93 11.38
C ALA A 178 -4.80 -5.99 9.89
N SER A 179 -5.88 -6.68 9.45
CA SER A 179 -6.24 -6.86 8.03
C SER A 179 -5.19 -7.65 7.23
N VAL A 180 -3.96 -7.14 7.13
CA VAL A 180 -2.83 -7.84 6.52
C VAL A 180 -1.74 -7.99 7.56
N THR A 181 -1.35 -9.23 7.87
CA THR A 181 -0.18 -9.52 8.69
C THR A 181 0.37 -10.92 8.42
N TYR A 182 1.68 -11.04 8.49
CA TYR A 182 2.45 -12.28 8.46
C TYR A 182 2.84 -12.74 9.87
N LEU A 183 2.57 -11.95 10.91
CA LEU A 183 2.89 -12.25 12.30
C LEU A 183 1.76 -13.05 12.96
N ARG A 184 2.14 -13.89 13.93
CA ARG A 184 1.22 -14.62 14.81
C ARG A 184 1.54 -14.27 16.26
N ALA A 185 0.49 -14.15 17.08
CA ALA A 185 0.67 -13.89 18.50
C ALA A 185 1.62 -14.91 19.15
N TYR A 186 2.47 -14.41 20.06
CA TYR A 186 3.47 -15.17 20.81
C TYR A 186 4.64 -15.73 19.99
N GLU A 187 4.83 -15.29 18.73
CA GLU A 187 6.10 -15.45 18.03
C GLU A 187 7.07 -14.35 18.49
N ARG A 188 8.37 -14.66 18.52
CA ARG A 188 9.41 -13.63 18.68
C ARG A 188 9.95 -13.27 17.30
N VAL A 189 10.25 -11.99 17.11
CA VAL A 189 10.69 -11.43 15.84
C VAL A 189 11.60 -10.24 16.12
N SER A 190 12.67 -10.08 15.33
CA SER A 190 13.62 -8.99 15.49
C SER A 190 13.05 -7.65 14.99
N LEU A 191 13.61 -6.54 15.47
CA LEU A 191 13.28 -5.20 14.95
C LEU A 191 13.59 -5.08 13.46
N ASN A 192 14.70 -5.68 13.00
CA ASN A 192 15.04 -5.73 11.59
C ASN A 192 13.94 -6.41 10.77
N ASP A 193 13.42 -7.55 11.24
CA ASP A 193 12.34 -8.27 10.54
C ASP A 193 11.03 -7.48 10.55
N LEU A 194 10.73 -6.77 11.65
CA LEU A 194 9.59 -5.89 11.76
C LEU A 194 9.68 -4.72 10.76
N LEU A 195 10.87 -4.15 10.57
CA LEU A 195 11.11 -3.10 9.60
C LEU A 195 10.87 -3.60 8.17
N HIS A 196 11.42 -4.79 7.84
CA HIS A 196 11.19 -5.43 6.53
C HIS A 196 9.70 -5.77 6.31
N LEU A 197 9.02 -6.35 7.29
CA LEU A 197 7.57 -6.60 7.23
C LEU A 197 6.77 -5.32 6.98
N THR A 198 7.14 -4.23 7.65
CA THR A 198 6.46 -2.94 7.56
C THR A 198 6.61 -2.30 6.17
N LEU A 199 7.82 -2.27 5.63
CA LEU A 199 8.09 -1.56 4.37
C LEU A 199 7.91 -2.44 3.13
N VAL A 200 8.35 -3.70 3.15
CA VAL A 200 8.28 -4.63 2.00
C VAL A 200 6.87 -5.18 1.82
N ALA A 201 6.35 -5.85 2.85
CA ALA A 201 5.04 -6.52 2.80
C ALA A 201 3.87 -5.60 3.19
N SER A 202 4.17 -4.40 3.70
CA SER A 202 3.16 -3.47 4.21
C SER A 202 2.34 -4.04 5.39
N ASP A 203 2.98 -4.84 6.25
CA ASP A 203 2.35 -5.52 7.39
C ASP A 203 1.88 -4.50 8.44
N ASN A 204 0.59 -4.57 8.81
CA ASN A 204 0.00 -3.63 9.74
C ASN A 204 0.33 -3.97 11.20
N ALA A 205 0.43 -5.26 11.54
CA ALA A 205 0.80 -5.67 12.89
C ALA A 205 2.27 -5.33 13.18
N ALA A 206 3.15 -5.50 12.20
CA ALA A 206 4.55 -5.10 12.33
C ALA A 206 4.69 -3.59 12.59
N ALA A 207 3.97 -2.75 11.85
CA ALA A 207 3.99 -1.30 12.08
C ALA A 207 3.47 -0.91 13.47
N ARG A 208 2.39 -1.55 13.95
CA ARG A 208 1.87 -1.35 15.32
C ARG A 208 2.87 -1.81 16.37
N MET A 209 3.53 -2.93 16.12
CA MET A 209 4.51 -3.49 17.02
C MET A 209 5.75 -2.59 17.13
N LEU A 210 6.26 -2.03 16.01
CA LEU A 210 7.33 -1.04 16.03
C LEU A 210 6.98 0.14 16.96
N ALA A 211 5.77 0.69 16.83
CA ALA A 211 5.33 1.78 17.70
C ALA A 211 5.21 1.36 19.18
N ARG A 212 4.73 0.14 19.45
CA ARG A 212 4.55 -0.36 20.82
C ARG A 212 5.88 -0.60 21.53
N VAL A 213 6.86 -1.19 20.82
CA VAL A 213 8.15 -1.53 21.42
C VAL A 213 9.14 -0.36 21.48
N SER A 214 8.82 0.75 20.81
CA SER A 214 9.64 1.97 20.92
C SER A 214 9.63 2.48 22.38
N PRO A 215 10.68 3.17 22.82
CA PRO A 215 10.72 3.76 24.16
C PRO A 215 9.55 4.70 24.48
N ARG A 216 8.88 5.22 23.43
CA ARG A 216 7.74 6.15 23.55
C ARG A 216 6.40 5.43 23.74
N GLY A 217 6.34 4.13 23.51
CA GLY A 217 5.08 3.37 23.44
C GLY A 217 4.17 3.87 22.31
N SER A 218 3.05 3.18 22.06
CA SER A 218 2.20 3.46 20.88
C SER A 218 1.67 4.90 20.80
N ALA A 219 1.25 5.50 21.92
CA ALA A 219 0.69 6.86 21.92
C ALA A 219 1.78 7.92 21.69
N GLY A 220 2.89 7.83 22.41
CA GLY A 220 4.04 8.74 22.26
C GLY A 220 4.69 8.60 20.87
N PHE A 221 4.66 7.40 20.29
CA PHE A 221 5.16 7.18 18.94
C PHE A 221 4.33 7.93 17.87
N VAL A 222 3.00 7.90 17.97
CA VAL A 222 2.14 8.67 17.05
C VAL A 222 2.31 10.17 17.24
N ALA A 223 2.51 10.64 18.49
CA ALA A 223 2.86 12.03 18.74
C ALA A 223 4.17 12.38 18.02
N ARG A 224 5.22 11.55 18.16
CA ARG A 224 6.52 11.74 17.49
C ARG A 224 6.39 11.76 15.96
N MET A 225 5.53 10.91 15.36
CA MET A 225 5.28 10.95 13.92
C MET A 225 4.74 12.31 13.45
N ASN A 226 3.87 12.96 14.23
CA ASN A 226 3.36 14.29 13.91
C ASN A 226 4.38 15.39 14.15
N GLU A 227 5.19 15.30 15.21
CA GLU A 227 6.33 16.20 15.44
C GLU A 227 7.33 16.12 14.29
N LYS A 228 7.70 14.90 13.86
CA LYS A 228 8.58 14.70 12.71
C LYS A 228 7.98 15.26 11.41
N ALA A 229 6.68 15.14 11.22
CA ALA A 229 6.01 15.76 10.08
C ALA A 229 6.15 17.27 10.09
N ALA A 230 6.01 17.91 11.26
CA ALA A 230 6.23 19.35 11.42
C ALA A 230 7.70 19.75 11.19
N GLU A 231 8.67 18.99 11.74
CA GLU A 231 10.11 19.19 11.51
C GLU A 231 10.48 19.14 10.02
N LEU A 232 9.87 18.24 9.28
CA LEU A 232 10.06 18.09 7.84
C LEU A 232 9.23 19.11 7.03
N GLY A 233 8.43 19.98 7.70
CA GLY A 233 7.56 20.97 7.05
C GLY A 233 6.46 20.33 6.20
N LEU A 234 5.93 19.17 6.60
CA LEU A 234 4.82 18.47 5.94
C LEU A 234 3.50 19.02 6.47
N GLN A 235 3.07 20.15 5.92
CA GLN A 235 1.98 20.98 6.48
C GLN A 235 0.60 20.34 6.33
N ASP A 236 0.40 19.51 5.30
CA ASP A 236 -0.86 18.81 5.03
C ASP A 236 -0.91 17.42 5.68
N THR A 237 0.10 17.06 6.50
CA THR A 237 0.29 15.69 7.00
C THR A 237 -0.14 15.57 8.45
N ARG A 238 -0.97 14.54 8.72
CA ARG A 238 -1.38 14.15 10.06
C ARG A 238 -1.46 12.64 10.19
N TYR A 239 -0.90 12.13 11.28
CA TYR A 239 -0.94 10.71 11.63
C TYR A 239 -1.79 10.46 12.87
N VAL A 240 -2.56 9.37 12.86
CA VAL A 240 -3.38 8.91 13.99
C VAL A 240 -3.11 7.45 14.36
N ASP A 241 -2.42 6.71 13.51
CA ASP A 241 -1.92 5.35 13.78
C ASP A 241 -0.65 5.08 12.96
N PRO A 242 0.23 4.15 13.40
CA PRO A 242 1.50 3.89 12.71
C PRO A 242 1.37 3.03 11.46
N SER A 243 0.22 2.43 11.21
CA SER A 243 0.03 1.49 10.09
C SER A 243 -0.62 2.12 8.85
N GLY A 244 -1.32 3.25 9.01
CA GLY A 244 -2.13 3.87 7.96
C GLY A 244 -3.45 3.13 7.69
N LEU A 245 -3.91 2.31 8.64
CA LEU A 245 -5.18 1.60 8.51
C LEU A 245 -6.38 2.53 8.75
N LEU A 246 -6.21 3.52 9.61
CA LEU A 246 -7.23 4.53 9.86
C LEU A 246 -7.20 5.60 8.76
N ALA A 247 -8.37 5.91 8.21
CA ALA A 247 -8.52 6.88 7.12
C ALA A 247 -8.12 8.32 7.51
N ALA A 248 -8.01 8.61 8.80
CA ALA A 248 -7.58 9.88 9.35
C ALA A 248 -6.04 10.10 9.29
N ASN A 249 -5.26 9.10 8.83
CA ASN A 249 -3.91 9.34 8.35
C ASN A 249 -4.02 10.05 6.99
N VAL A 250 -3.79 11.33 6.98
CA VAL A 250 -3.98 12.19 5.81
C VAL A 250 -2.70 12.95 5.46
N SER A 251 -2.55 13.27 4.18
CA SER A 251 -1.45 14.06 3.64
C SER A 251 -1.78 14.52 2.22
N SER A 252 -0.90 15.32 1.63
CA SER A 252 -0.93 15.73 0.23
C SER A 252 0.08 14.94 -0.61
N ALA A 253 -0.05 14.96 -1.93
CA ALA A 253 0.94 14.35 -2.82
C ALA A 253 2.29 15.08 -2.73
N TYR A 254 2.26 16.40 -2.50
CA TYR A 254 3.45 17.23 -2.29
C TYR A 254 4.22 16.81 -1.04
N ASP A 255 3.55 16.70 0.10
CA ASP A 255 4.17 16.25 1.35
C ASP A 255 4.72 14.82 1.24
N MET A 256 3.99 13.93 0.56
CA MET A 256 4.46 12.55 0.36
C MET A 256 5.66 12.47 -0.58
N ALA A 257 5.81 13.38 -1.54
CA ALA A 257 7.01 13.48 -2.37
C ALA A 257 8.24 13.88 -1.54
N ARG A 258 8.08 14.84 -0.62
CA ARG A 258 9.14 15.24 0.31
C ARG A 258 9.48 14.12 1.29
N LEU A 259 8.47 13.47 1.86
CA LEU A 259 8.66 12.36 2.80
C LEU A 259 9.41 11.18 2.18
N ILE A 260 9.02 10.74 0.97
CA ILE A 260 9.68 9.60 0.33
C ILE A 260 11.11 9.93 -0.09
N SER A 261 11.37 11.17 -0.46
CA SER A 261 12.72 11.66 -0.79
C SER A 261 13.61 11.68 0.44
N TYR A 262 13.11 12.21 1.57
CA TYR A 262 13.81 12.19 2.85
C TYR A 262 14.13 10.76 3.31
N ALA A 263 13.13 9.89 3.31
CA ALA A 263 13.28 8.50 3.73
C ALA A 263 14.28 7.71 2.86
N ALA A 264 14.31 7.98 1.56
CA ALA A 264 15.25 7.33 0.64
C ALA A 264 16.69 7.84 0.77
N GLY A 265 16.92 8.95 1.45
CA GLY A 265 18.24 9.44 1.84
C GLY A 265 18.90 8.60 2.94
N ASP A 266 18.10 7.87 3.73
CA ASP A 266 18.63 6.91 4.69
C ASP A 266 18.95 5.58 3.98
N PRO A 267 20.22 5.09 4.02
CA PRO A 267 20.62 3.86 3.32
C PRO A 267 19.88 2.61 3.76
N LEU A 268 19.53 2.50 5.04
CA LEU A 268 18.80 1.36 5.59
C LEU A 268 17.34 1.36 5.10
N ILE A 269 16.63 2.47 5.28
CA ILE A 269 15.24 2.61 4.81
C ILE A 269 15.17 2.39 3.29
N SER A 270 16.06 3.04 2.54
CA SER A 270 16.16 2.90 1.09
C SER A 270 16.43 1.44 0.69
N GLY A 271 17.38 0.78 1.35
CA GLY A 271 17.69 -0.64 1.12
C GLY A 271 16.48 -1.54 1.34
N VAL A 272 15.77 -1.38 2.46
CA VAL A 272 14.56 -2.15 2.75
C VAL A 272 13.44 -1.86 1.75
N MET A 273 13.20 -0.59 1.38
CA MET A 273 12.18 -0.25 0.39
C MET A 273 12.44 -0.81 -1.01
N ARG A 274 13.71 -1.12 -1.34
CA ARG A 274 14.12 -1.73 -2.62
C ARG A 274 14.18 -3.26 -2.58
N THR A 275 13.94 -3.87 -1.43
CA THR A 275 13.94 -5.33 -1.27
C THR A 275 12.71 -5.94 -1.94
N GLU A 276 12.91 -6.79 -2.95
CA GLU A 276 11.83 -7.47 -3.67
C GLU A 276 11.27 -8.67 -2.90
N HIS A 277 12.16 -9.42 -2.26
CA HIS A 277 11.85 -10.62 -1.51
C HIS A 277 12.70 -10.67 -0.24
N TYR A 278 12.08 -11.02 0.88
CA TYR A 278 12.75 -11.16 2.14
C TYR A 278 12.25 -12.40 2.88
N SER A 279 13.16 -13.16 3.48
CA SER A 279 12.84 -14.35 4.28
C SER A 279 13.56 -14.30 5.60
N PHE A 280 12.85 -14.58 6.66
CA PHE A 280 13.37 -14.57 8.03
C PHE A 280 12.73 -15.69 8.85
N ARG A 281 13.29 -15.95 10.01
CA ARG A 281 12.79 -16.97 10.95
C ARG A 281 12.27 -16.30 12.21
N THR A 282 10.98 -16.52 12.50
CA THR A 282 10.45 -16.26 13.85
C THR A 282 10.89 -17.36 14.80
N SER A 283 10.63 -17.22 16.09
CA SER A 283 10.86 -18.30 17.07
C SER A 283 10.20 -19.64 16.71
N ARG A 284 9.25 -19.67 15.78
CA ARG A 284 8.43 -20.85 15.48
C ARG A 284 8.46 -21.32 14.02
N ARG A 285 8.75 -20.44 13.06
CA ARG A 285 8.64 -20.79 11.64
C ARG A 285 9.46 -19.88 10.74
N LEU A 286 9.68 -20.33 9.51
CA LEU A 286 10.18 -19.50 8.42
C LEU A 286 9.02 -18.66 7.83
N VAL A 287 9.28 -17.39 7.58
CA VAL A 287 8.36 -16.46 6.92
C VAL A 287 9.04 -15.92 5.69
N SER A 288 8.33 -15.91 4.56
CA SER A 288 8.79 -15.32 3.31
C SER A 288 7.78 -14.28 2.85
N ILE A 289 8.26 -13.12 2.47
CA ILE A 289 7.45 -11.98 2.02
C ILE A 289 7.96 -11.44 0.69
N HIS A 290 7.07 -10.81 -0.05
CA HIS A 290 7.37 -10.14 -1.31
C HIS A 290 6.94 -8.67 -1.24
N SER A 291 7.68 -7.83 -1.96
CA SER A 291 7.35 -6.42 -2.06
C SER A 291 5.99 -6.20 -2.71
N THR A 292 5.22 -5.30 -2.11
CA THR A 292 3.98 -4.77 -2.68
C THR A 292 4.23 -3.78 -3.81
N ASN A 293 5.47 -3.26 -3.96
CA ASN A 293 5.86 -2.33 -5.01
C ASN A 293 6.26 -3.07 -6.28
N GLN A 294 5.35 -3.13 -7.26
CA GLN A 294 5.59 -3.80 -8.54
C GLN A 294 6.61 -3.07 -9.44
N LEU A 295 6.95 -1.81 -9.17
CA LEU A 295 7.95 -1.08 -9.94
C LEU A 295 9.33 -1.72 -9.83
N LEU A 296 9.65 -2.37 -8.70
CA LEU A 296 10.92 -3.08 -8.49
C LEU A 296 11.16 -4.18 -9.54
N ARG A 297 10.09 -4.77 -10.07
CA ARG A 297 10.11 -5.83 -11.10
C ARG A 297 9.77 -5.31 -12.50
N THR A 298 9.76 -3.99 -12.68
CA THR A 298 9.45 -3.37 -13.97
C THR A 298 10.76 -3.01 -14.67
N ALA A 299 10.96 -3.55 -15.88
CA ALA A 299 12.11 -3.20 -16.69
C ALA A 299 12.18 -1.69 -16.94
N ASN A 300 13.39 -1.15 -16.97
CA ASN A 300 13.68 0.26 -17.23
C ASN A 300 13.11 1.27 -16.21
N VAL A 301 12.82 0.82 -14.98
CA VAL A 301 12.47 1.69 -13.87
C VAL A 301 13.46 1.48 -12.74
N ASP A 302 14.30 2.48 -12.48
CA ASP A 302 15.28 2.47 -11.38
C ASP A 302 14.64 3.08 -10.14
N VAL A 303 14.25 2.21 -9.19
CA VAL A 303 13.57 2.58 -7.95
C VAL A 303 14.59 2.81 -6.85
N ARG A 304 14.65 4.03 -6.31
CA ARG A 304 15.50 4.41 -5.18
C ARG A 304 14.80 4.27 -3.84
N GLY A 305 13.48 4.29 -3.84
CA GLY A 305 12.63 4.05 -2.70
C GLY A 305 11.17 4.05 -3.11
N GLY A 306 10.30 3.46 -2.31
CA GLY A 306 8.88 3.50 -2.61
C GLY A 306 8.00 2.75 -1.64
N LYS A 307 6.77 3.24 -1.47
CA LYS A 307 5.76 2.64 -0.60
C LYS A 307 4.39 2.70 -1.23
N THR A 308 3.71 1.57 -1.24
CA THR A 308 2.32 1.44 -1.64
C THR A 308 1.37 1.68 -0.48
N GLY A 309 0.16 2.18 -0.76
CA GLY A 309 -0.93 2.29 0.19
C GLY A 309 -2.26 1.87 -0.42
N PHE A 310 -3.17 1.32 0.38
CA PHE A 310 -4.54 1.06 0.01
C PHE A 310 -5.42 0.86 1.24
N ILE A 311 -6.47 1.64 1.31
CA ILE A 311 -7.73 1.36 2.02
C ILE A 311 -8.88 1.84 1.13
N SER A 312 -10.10 1.39 1.38
CA SER A 312 -11.24 1.76 0.53
C SER A 312 -11.44 3.28 0.42
N ARG A 313 -11.14 4.04 1.48
CA ARG A 313 -11.27 5.50 1.52
C ARG A 313 -10.18 6.22 0.71
N SER A 314 -8.94 5.71 0.71
CA SER A 314 -7.82 6.35 0.01
C SER A 314 -7.75 6.00 -1.48
N GLY A 315 -8.37 4.88 -1.90
CA GLY A 315 -8.03 4.27 -3.18
C GLY A 315 -6.59 3.72 -3.18
N TYR A 316 -6.03 3.46 -4.34
CA TYR A 316 -4.68 2.94 -4.48
C TYR A 316 -3.67 4.07 -4.53
N CYS A 317 -2.71 4.06 -3.62
CA CYS A 317 -1.67 5.08 -3.48
C CYS A 317 -0.28 4.49 -3.74
N LEU A 318 0.63 5.30 -4.25
CA LEU A 318 2.03 4.98 -4.44
C LEU A 318 2.87 6.26 -4.32
N ALA A 319 3.86 6.25 -3.44
CA ALA A 319 4.93 7.24 -3.40
C ALA A 319 6.23 6.55 -3.78
N SER A 320 6.98 7.08 -4.74
CA SER A 320 8.23 6.48 -5.21
C SER A 320 9.28 7.55 -5.52
N LEU A 321 10.53 7.30 -5.12
CA LEU A 321 11.70 8.02 -5.61
C LEU A 321 12.32 7.20 -6.74
N LEU A 322 12.43 7.79 -7.91
CA LEU A 322 12.83 7.13 -9.16
C LEU A 322 14.01 7.89 -9.78
N ARG A 323 14.96 7.17 -10.38
CA ARG A 323 16.05 7.79 -11.15
C ARG A 323 15.61 8.06 -12.58
N LEU A 324 15.99 9.23 -13.09
CA LEU A 324 15.90 9.60 -14.50
C LEU A 324 17.25 9.30 -15.15
N PRO A 325 17.37 8.24 -15.96
CA PRO A 325 18.67 7.83 -16.51
C PRO A 325 19.34 8.92 -17.35
N GLU A 326 18.54 9.69 -18.09
CA GLU A 326 19.03 10.70 -19.04
C GLU A 326 19.70 11.91 -18.36
N LEU A 327 19.26 12.26 -17.14
CA LEU A 327 19.76 13.41 -16.39
C LEU A 327 20.67 13.02 -15.23
N ASP A 328 20.78 11.74 -14.92
CA ASP A 328 21.38 11.22 -13.68
C ASP A 328 20.80 11.83 -12.38
N GLN A 329 19.55 12.25 -12.44
CA GLN A 329 18.83 12.88 -11.35
C GLN A 329 17.75 11.95 -10.79
N THR A 330 17.26 12.25 -9.61
CA THR A 330 16.11 11.58 -9.04
C THR A 330 14.87 12.46 -9.04
N VAL A 331 13.71 11.83 -9.22
CA VAL A 331 12.41 12.49 -9.07
C VAL A 331 11.51 11.69 -8.16
N ALA A 332 10.79 12.37 -7.29
CA ALA A 332 9.70 11.77 -6.55
C ALA A 332 8.43 11.81 -7.41
N VAL A 333 7.84 10.65 -7.65
CA VAL A 333 6.55 10.51 -8.32
C VAL A 333 5.56 9.94 -7.33
N VAL A 334 4.52 10.71 -7.01
CA VAL A 334 3.46 10.31 -6.09
C VAL A 334 2.13 10.28 -6.81
N VAL A 335 1.39 9.20 -6.62
CA VAL A 335 0.04 8.99 -7.16
C VAL A 335 -0.87 8.60 -6.00
N LEU A 336 -1.90 9.39 -5.73
CA LEU A 336 -2.86 9.18 -4.66
C LEU A 336 -4.26 8.97 -5.23
N GLY A 337 -4.97 7.95 -4.76
CA GLY A 337 -6.36 7.72 -5.15
C GLY A 337 -6.53 7.11 -6.55
N ALA A 338 -5.58 6.35 -7.05
CA ALA A 338 -5.76 5.62 -8.30
C ALA A 338 -6.90 4.59 -8.19
N ARG A 339 -7.61 4.36 -9.30
CA ARG A 339 -8.83 3.53 -9.33
C ARG A 339 -8.57 2.03 -9.21
N SER A 340 -7.33 1.58 -9.42
CA SER A 340 -6.96 0.18 -9.33
C SER A 340 -5.50 -0.02 -8.91
N ASN A 341 -5.19 -1.23 -8.41
CA ASN A 341 -3.82 -1.59 -8.06
C ASN A 341 -2.87 -1.47 -9.26
N ALA A 342 -3.27 -1.94 -10.44
CA ALA A 342 -2.47 -1.79 -11.65
C ALA A 342 -2.38 -0.32 -12.10
N GLY A 343 -3.45 0.46 -11.90
CA GLY A 343 -3.54 1.86 -12.28
C GLY A 343 -2.47 2.72 -11.63
N ARG A 344 -2.23 2.59 -10.30
CA ARG A 344 -1.20 3.39 -9.62
C ARG A 344 0.20 3.19 -10.21
N PHE A 345 0.55 1.96 -10.61
CA PHE A 345 1.84 1.67 -11.23
C PHE A 345 1.89 2.14 -12.67
N TRP A 346 0.77 2.01 -13.39
CA TRP A 346 0.69 2.50 -14.75
C TRP A 346 0.82 4.03 -14.80
N GLU A 347 0.09 4.75 -13.96
CA GLU A 347 0.13 6.22 -13.90
C GLU A 347 1.49 6.73 -13.46
N THR A 348 2.12 6.08 -12.48
CA THR A 348 3.50 6.41 -12.08
C THR A 348 4.47 6.27 -13.25
N ARG A 349 4.39 5.17 -14.03
CA ARG A 349 5.25 4.99 -15.22
C ARG A 349 4.91 6.00 -16.32
N HIS A 350 3.64 6.32 -16.51
CA HIS A 350 3.22 7.33 -17.47
C HIS A 350 3.83 8.70 -17.15
N LEU A 351 3.76 9.13 -15.88
CA LEU A 351 4.39 10.35 -15.40
C LEU A 351 5.92 10.32 -15.54
N LEU A 352 6.57 9.20 -15.18
CA LEU A 352 8.01 9.02 -15.32
C LEU A 352 8.46 9.11 -16.79
N ASN A 353 7.75 8.45 -17.71
CA ASN A 353 8.04 8.47 -19.13
C ASN A 353 7.88 9.87 -19.72
N TRP A 354 6.84 10.60 -19.30
CA TRP A 354 6.62 11.95 -19.76
C TRP A 354 7.73 12.91 -19.32
N VAL A 355 8.15 12.90 -18.05
CA VAL A 355 9.24 13.75 -17.58
C VAL A 355 10.56 13.36 -18.22
N ASN A 356 10.84 12.06 -18.41
CA ASN A 356 12.04 11.58 -19.08
C ASN A 356 12.10 12.01 -20.55
N SER A 357 10.96 12.02 -21.26
CA SER A 357 10.90 12.52 -22.65
C SER A 357 11.21 14.01 -22.72
N ARG A 358 10.72 14.82 -21.78
CA ARG A 358 11.07 16.24 -21.68
C ARG A 358 12.53 16.48 -21.32
N ALA A 359 13.08 15.69 -20.43
CA ALA A 359 14.49 15.74 -20.09
C ALA A 359 15.38 15.50 -21.32
N LYS A 360 15.04 14.51 -22.16
CA LYS A 360 15.75 14.24 -23.43
C LYS A 360 15.71 15.42 -24.38
N LEU A 361 14.60 16.12 -24.50
CA LEU A 361 14.47 17.32 -25.34
C LEU A 361 15.36 18.46 -24.83
N MET A 362 15.52 18.61 -23.51
CA MET A 362 16.36 19.64 -22.92
C MET A 362 17.86 19.33 -23.12
N VAL A 363 18.27 18.07 -23.04
CA VAL A 363 19.67 17.64 -23.21
C VAL A 363 20.02 17.52 -24.71
N GLY A 364 19.08 17.08 -25.56
CA GLY A 364 19.26 16.93 -27.02
C GLY A 364 19.04 18.19 -27.82
N GLY A 365 18.61 19.29 -27.19
CA GLY A 365 18.16 20.54 -27.86
C GLY A 365 19.26 21.42 -28.45
N ASN A 366 20.45 20.91 -28.73
CA ASN A 366 21.44 21.58 -29.57
C ASN A 366 21.38 21.19 -31.06
N GLY A 367 20.25 20.72 -31.55
CA GLY A 367 20.09 20.46 -32.98
C GLY A 367 18.87 19.58 -33.31
N GLY A 368 17.71 20.15 -33.56
CA GLY A 368 16.64 19.42 -34.23
C GLY A 368 15.22 19.87 -33.86
N HIS A 369 14.46 20.18 -34.85
CA HIS A 369 13.03 20.46 -34.78
C HIS A 369 12.25 19.40 -33.98
N PRO A 370 11.21 19.78 -33.22
CA PRO A 370 10.36 18.82 -32.52
C PRO A 370 9.61 17.94 -33.55
N PRO A 371 9.44 16.64 -33.28
CA PRO A 371 8.58 15.80 -34.10
C PRO A 371 7.14 16.30 -33.96
N GLN A 372 6.51 16.60 -35.09
CA GLN A 372 5.09 16.88 -35.20
C GLN A 372 4.28 15.61 -34.89
N PRO A 373 3.01 15.76 -34.42
CA PRO A 373 2.19 14.68 -33.88
C PRO A 373 1.86 13.60 -34.91
#